data_0c4ec17554ec0a518011f7dbce1fbdde
#
_entry.id   0c4ec17554ec0a518011f7dbce1fbdde
#
_cell.length_a   1.000
_cell.length_b   1.000
_cell.length_c   1.000
_cell.angle_alpha   90.00
_cell.angle_beta   90.00
_cell.angle_gamma   90.00
#
_symmetry.space_group_name_H-M   'P 1'
#
loop_
_entity.id
_entity.type
_entity.pdbx_description
1 polymer ?
#
loop_
_entity_poly.entity_id
_entity_poly.type
_entity_poly.pdbx_seq_one_letter_code
_entity_poly.pdbx_strand_id
1 'polypeptide(L)'
;DEQKQNIEVKKAEQEKKKTDLRVAKAKQGQMQILMENQKTLQVSYASKLSEEEKNLYEQIEQYKKEQEDLENQIQAAINWSGALAIQYKGGVMLWPIAVDGTYITSPYGNRLHPIQGVYRYHDGIDIGNAGYGAPVIAAADGIVTYAGVMSGYGNCVMINHGDGIVTLYGHGQEI
;
A
#
# COMPACT_ATOMS: atom_id res chain seq x y z
N ASP A 1 -54.36 -31.33 -3.10
CA ASP A 1 -53.41 -31.48 -1.97
C ASP A 1 -52.03 -30.88 -2.28
N GLU A 2 -51.49 -31.08 -3.47
CA GLU A 2 -50.15 -30.59 -3.84
C GLU A 2 -50.04 -29.05 -3.89
N GLN A 3 -51.09 -28.35 -4.37
CA GLN A 3 -51.14 -26.90 -4.39
C GLN A 3 -51.19 -26.24 -2.99
N LYS A 4 -51.89 -26.85 -2.06
CA LYS A 4 -51.92 -26.39 -0.66
C LYS A 4 -50.58 -26.55 0.02
N GLN A 5 -49.88 -27.64 -0.21
CA GLN A 5 -48.57 -27.92 0.32
C GLN A 5 -47.51 -26.93 -0.22
N ASN A 6 -47.62 -26.60 -1.52
CA ASN A 6 -46.74 -25.64 -2.15
C ASN A 6 -46.91 -24.19 -1.62
N ILE A 7 -48.17 -23.83 -1.30
CA ILE A 7 -48.48 -22.52 -0.68
C ILE A 7 -47.96 -22.44 0.75
N GLU A 8 -48.03 -23.50 1.54
CA GLU A 8 -47.51 -23.54 2.90
C GLU A 8 -45.98 -23.44 2.91
N VAL A 9 -45.29 -24.16 2.02
CA VAL A 9 -43.83 -24.08 1.86
C VAL A 9 -43.41 -22.66 1.51
N LYS A 10 -44.06 -22.02 0.52
CA LYS A 10 -43.76 -20.63 0.15
C LYS A 10 -44.02 -19.64 1.26
N LYS A 11 -45.06 -19.82 2.06
CA LYS A 11 -45.33 -18.99 3.25
C LYS A 11 -44.23 -19.16 4.32
N ALA A 12 -43.79 -20.38 4.57
CA ALA A 12 -42.73 -20.66 5.51
C ALA A 12 -41.39 -20.05 5.06
N GLU A 13 -41.09 -20.13 3.75
CA GLU A 13 -39.89 -19.48 3.18
C GLU A 13 -39.95 -17.96 3.29
N GLN A 14 -41.11 -17.36 3.02
CA GLN A 14 -41.29 -15.90 3.18
C GLN A 14 -41.13 -15.43 4.62
N GLU A 15 -41.70 -16.19 5.57
CA GLU A 15 -41.56 -15.85 7.00
C GLU A 15 -40.12 -16.01 7.48
N LYS A 16 -39.41 -17.03 7.01
CA LYS A 16 -37.97 -17.19 7.26
C LYS A 16 -37.17 -16.02 6.70
N LYS A 17 -37.39 -15.64 5.44
CA LYS A 17 -36.71 -14.47 4.81
C LYS A 17 -36.99 -13.17 5.57
N LYS A 18 -38.22 -13.00 6.06
CA LYS A 18 -38.60 -11.84 6.86
C LYS A 18 -37.91 -11.80 8.22
N THR A 19 -37.75 -12.96 8.83
CA THR A 19 -37.01 -13.12 10.11
C THR A 19 -35.54 -12.86 9.90
N ASP A 20 -34.94 -13.44 8.86
CA ASP A 20 -33.52 -13.24 8.52
C ASP A 20 -33.22 -11.76 8.21
N LEU A 21 -34.14 -11.09 7.48
CA LEU A 21 -34.02 -9.66 7.20
C LEU A 21 -34.12 -8.79 8.47
N ARG A 22 -34.98 -9.18 9.44
CA ARG A 22 -35.08 -8.50 10.73
C ARG A 22 -33.78 -8.66 11.54
N VAL A 23 -33.23 -9.86 11.58
CA VAL A 23 -31.97 -10.14 12.25
C VAL A 23 -30.81 -9.37 11.60
N ALA A 24 -30.75 -9.35 10.25
CA ALA A 24 -29.74 -8.60 9.51
C ALA A 24 -29.82 -7.09 9.78
N LYS A 25 -31.03 -6.50 9.78
CA LYS A 25 -31.26 -5.09 10.12
C LYS A 25 -30.88 -4.77 11.58
N ALA A 26 -31.21 -5.66 12.52
CA ALA A 26 -30.80 -5.47 13.91
C ALA A 26 -29.28 -5.51 14.09
N LYS A 27 -28.61 -6.44 13.40
CA LYS A 27 -27.15 -6.55 13.40
C LYS A 27 -26.49 -5.33 12.76
N GLN A 28 -27.06 -4.81 11.67
CA GLN A 28 -26.60 -3.60 11.03
C GLN A 28 -26.73 -2.38 11.95
N GLY A 29 -27.86 -2.25 12.66
CA GLY A 29 -28.07 -1.19 13.65
C GLY A 29 -27.08 -1.27 14.82
N GLN A 30 -26.81 -2.47 15.34
CA GLN A 30 -25.79 -2.66 16.38
C GLN A 30 -24.39 -2.29 15.88
N MET A 31 -24.04 -2.65 14.64
CA MET A 31 -22.76 -2.29 14.04
C MET A 31 -22.62 -0.77 13.88
N GLN A 32 -23.69 -0.07 13.47
CA GLN A 32 -23.70 1.38 13.37
C GLN A 32 -23.47 2.05 14.73
N ILE A 33 -24.15 1.59 15.78
CA ILE A 33 -23.96 2.08 17.15
C ILE A 33 -22.53 1.84 17.64
N LEU A 34 -21.96 0.68 17.32
CA LEU A 34 -20.58 0.34 17.68
C LEU A 34 -19.58 1.27 16.99
N MET A 35 -19.78 1.53 15.69
CA MET A 35 -18.95 2.47 14.93
C MET A 35 -19.04 3.91 15.46
N GLU A 36 -20.24 4.37 15.82
CA GLU A 36 -20.47 5.70 16.38
C GLU A 36 -19.79 5.83 17.76
N ASN A 37 -19.92 4.82 18.61
CA ASN A 37 -19.25 4.77 19.91
C ASN A 37 -17.72 4.74 19.75
N GLN A 38 -17.20 4.00 18.78
CA GLN A 38 -15.77 3.93 18.50
C GLN A 38 -15.24 5.28 18.00
N LYS A 39 -16.00 5.96 17.15
CA LYS A 39 -15.69 7.31 16.66
C LYS A 39 -15.71 8.33 17.82
N THR A 40 -16.72 8.28 18.69
CA THR A 40 -16.83 9.16 19.87
C THR A 40 -15.67 8.94 20.84
N LEU A 41 -15.28 7.67 21.06
CA LEU A 41 -14.09 7.32 21.85
C LEU A 41 -12.81 7.88 21.21
N GLN A 42 -12.61 7.72 19.89
CA GLN A 42 -11.46 8.29 19.18
C GLN A 42 -11.39 9.80 19.34
N VAL A 43 -12.53 10.51 19.18
CA VAL A 43 -12.59 11.96 19.37
C VAL A 43 -12.26 12.34 20.82
N SER A 44 -12.76 11.59 21.81
CA SER A 44 -12.48 11.86 23.23
C SER A 44 -11.02 11.60 23.59
N TYR A 45 -10.38 10.59 22.99
CA TYR A 45 -8.94 10.36 23.16
C TYR A 45 -8.12 11.44 22.44
N ALA A 46 -8.49 11.81 21.21
CA ALA A 46 -7.82 12.88 20.47
C ALA A 46 -7.87 14.23 21.21
N SER A 47 -8.96 14.52 21.92
CA SER A 47 -9.08 15.75 22.72
C SER A 47 -8.23 15.76 24.00
N LYS A 48 -7.76 14.60 24.46
CA LYS A 48 -6.91 14.43 25.64
C LYS A 48 -5.41 14.36 25.33
N LEU A 49 -5.08 14.22 24.06
CA LEU A 49 -3.69 14.19 23.60
C LEU A 49 -3.02 15.55 23.76
N SER A 50 -1.73 15.57 24.09
CA SER A 50 -0.94 16.80 24.09
C SER A 50 -0.86 17.40 22.68
N GLU A 51 -0.48 18.67 22.58
CA GLU A 51 -0.34 19.33 21.27
C GLU A 51 0.68 18.62 20.37
N GLU A 52 1.74 18.07 20.96
CA GLU A 52 2.75 17.29 20.24
C GLU A 52 2.18 15.97 19.72
N GLU A 53 1.36 15.28 20.54
CA GLU A 53 0.69 14.05 20.13
C GLU A 53 -0.32 14.30 19.02
N LYS A 54 -1.04 15.41 19.06
CA LYS A 54 -1.95 15.82 17.98
C LYS A 54 -1.20 16.07 16.67
N ASN A 55 -0.11 16.83 16.73
CA ASN A 55 0.73 17.10 15.58
C ASN A 55 1.30 15.79 14.97
N LEU A 56 1.69 14.86 15.83
CA LEU A 56 2.18 13.54 15.39
C LEU A 56 1.07 12.73 14.72
N TYR A 57 -0.14 12.78 15.26
CA TYR A 57 -1.29 12.07 14.70
C TYR A 57 -1.69 12.63 13.32
N GLU A 58 -1.69 13.96 13.17
CA GLU A 58 -1.91 14.62 11.87
C GLU A 58 -0.84 14.24 10.85
N GLN A 59 0.42 14.19 11.26
CA GLN A 59 1.50 13.73 10.39
C GLN A 59 1.34 12.26 9.97
N ILE A 60 0.93 11.37 10.87
CA ILE A 60 0.66 9.97 10.55
C ILE A 60 -0.47 9.84 9.53
N GLU A 61 -1.56 10.58 9.70
CA GLU A 61 -2.68 10.57 8.75
C GLU A 61 -2.26 11.14 7.39
N GLN A 62 -1.43 12.18 7.38
CA GLN A 62 -0.88 12.72 6.14
C GLN A 62 0.01 11.70 5.43
N TYR A 63 0.90 11.01 6.15
CA TYR A 63 1.75 9.98 5.58
C TYR A 63 0.95 8.79 5.03
N LYS A 64 -0.12 8.38 5.71
CA LYS A 64 -1.01 7.34 5.20
C LYS A 64 -1.67 7.73 3.88
N LYS A 65 -2.14 8.97 3.78
CA LYS A 65 -2.73 9.49 2.55
C LYS A 65 -1.71 9.57 1.42
N GLU A 66 -0.51 10.04 1.72
CA GLU A 66 0.60 10.07 0.77
C GLU A 66 0.97 8.66 0.29
N GLN A 67 0.94 7.68 1.19
CA GLN A 67 1.19 6.26 0.86
C GLN A 67 0.10 5.70 -0.05
N GLU A 68 -1.18 5.99 0.23
CA GLU A 68 -2.30 5.57 -0.62
C GLU A 68 -2.23 6.22 -2.02
N ASP A 69 -1.92 7.50 -2.09
CA ASP A 69 -1.72 8.21 -3.35
C ASP A 69 -0.56 7.60 -4.16
N LEU A 70 0.51 7.20 -3.47
CA LEU A 70 1.65 6.55 -4.06
C LEU A 70 1.31 5.16 -4.61
N GLU A 71 0.59 4.34 -3.86
CA GLU A 71 0.12 3.03 -4.31
C GLU A 71 -0.77 3.16 -5.56
N ASN A 72 -1.63 4.17 -5.60
CA ASN A 72 -2.47 4.45 -6.76
C ASN A 72 -1.63 4.87 -8.00
N GLN A 73 -0.60 5.67 -7.81
CA GLN A 73 0.32 6.05 -8.89
C GLN A 73 1.11 4.84 -9.41
N ILE A 74 1.58 3.98 -8.53
CA ILE A 74 2.25 2.73 -8.87
C ILE A 74 1.32 1.83 -9.69
N GLN A 75 0.08 1.63 -9.22
CA GLN A 75 -0.90 0.82 -9.94
C GLN A 75 -1.25 1.42 -11.32
N ALA A 76 -1.40 2.74 -11.42
CA ALA A 76 -1.63 3.41 -12.68
C ALA A 76 -0.47 3.21 -13.65
N ALA A 77 0.77 3.31 -13.17
CA ALA A 77 1.98 3.08 -13.97
C ALA A 77 2.09 1.62 -14.45
N ILE A 78 1.77 0.65 -13.58
CA ILE A 78 1.73 -0.77 -13.94
C ILE A 78 0.66 -1.04 -15.00
N ASN A 79 -0.55 -0.50 -14.83
CA ASN A 79 -1.65 -0.68 -15.76
C ASN A 79 -1.36 -0.05 -17.13
N TRP A 80 -0.75 1.15 -17.14
CA TRP A 80 -0.36 1.83 -18.38
C TRP A 80 0.69 1.03 -19.15
N SER A 81 1.66 0.46 -18.46
CA SER A 81 2.71 -0.33 -19.09
C SER A 81 2.25 -1.72 -19.51
N GLY A 82 1.25 -2.30 -18.86
CA GLY A 82 0.58 -3.52 -19.31
C GLY A 82 -0.05 -3.36 -20.70
N ALA A 83 -0.48 -2.14 -21.06
CA ALA A 83 -0.99 -1.83 -22.39
C ALA A 83 0.09 -1.83 -23.49
N LEU A 84 1.38 -1.75 -23.13
CA LEU A 84 2.50 -1.75 -24.05
C LEU A 84 3.08 -3.13 -24.37
N ALA A 85 2.43 -4.21 -23.90
CA ALA A 85 2.80 -5.60 -24.17
C ALA A 85 4.29 -5.95 -23.95
N ILE A 86 4.90 -5.36 -22.91
CA ILE A 86 6.28 -5.68 -22.55
C ILE A 86 6.26 -7.02 -21.81
N GLN A 87 7.06 -7.96 -22.28
CA GLN A 87 7.31 -9.23 -21.59
C GLN A 87 8.68 -9.20 -20.91
N TYR A 88 8.72 -9.53 -19.65
CA TYR A 88 9.99 -9.80 -18.97
C TYR A 88 10.61 -11.07 -19.56
N LYS A 89 11.76 -10.95 -20.18
CA LYS A 89 12.45 -12.06 -20.84
C LYS A 89 13.10 -13.05 -19.87
N GLY A 90 12.90 -12.84 -18.56
CA GLY A 90 13.59 -13.61 -17.53
C GLY A 90 15.05 -13.23 -17.38
N GLY A 91 15.72 -13.84 -16.42
CA GLY A 91 17.14 -13.63 -16.17
C GLY A 91 17.43 -13.09 -14.79
N VAL A 92 18.72 -12.94 -14.46
CA VAL A 92 19.18 -12.33 -13.23
C VAL A 92 19.18 -10.82 -13.40
N MET A 93 18.49 -10.12 -12.51
CA MET A 93 18.57 -8.67 -12.48
C MET A 93 19.98 -8.19 -12.16
N LEU A 94 20.43 -7.16 -12.84
CA LEU A 94 21.71 -6.53 -12.60
C LEU A 94 21.71 -5.79 -11.25
N TRP A 95 22.87 -5.72 -10.63
CA TRP A 95 23.08 -4.86 -9.49
C TRP A 95 22.97 -3.40 -9.95
N PRO A 96 22.10 -2.56 -9.35
CA PRO A 96 21.74 -1.27 -9.92
C PRO A 96 22.78 -0.16 -9.72
N ILE A 97 23.88 -0.46 -9.04
CA ILE A 97 24.98 0.49 -8.82
C ILE A 97 26.23 -0.02 -9.53
N ALA A 98 26.67 0.73 -10.52
CA ALA A 98 27.85 0.37 -11.35
C ALA A 98 29.18 0.80 -10.69
N VAL A 99 29.30 0.61 -9.36
CA VAL A 99 30.51 0.91 -8.58
C VAL A 99 30.89 -0.30 -7.76
N ASP A 100 32.15 -0.71 -7.84
CA ASP A 100 32.68 -1.83 -7.09
C ASP A 100 32.67 -1.56 -5.58
N GLY A 101 32.46 -2.63 -4.80
CA GLY A 101 32.50 -2.56 -3.34
C GLY A 101 31.23 -2.02 -2.68
N THR A 102 30.17 -1.82 -3.45
CA THR A 102 28.84 -1.50 -2.90
C THR A 102 28.23 -2.72 -2.23
N TYR A 103 27.46 -2.50 -1.18
CA TYR A 103 26.81 -3.56 -0.42
C TYR A 103 25.48 -3.10 0.18
N ILE A 104 24.65 -4.06 0.60
CA ILE A 104 23.38 -3.76 1.26
C ILE A 104 23.67 -3.26 2.68
N THR A 105 23.36 -2.00 2.93
CA THR A 105 23.48 -1.36 4.25
C THR A 105 22.25 -1.55 5.11
N SER A 106 21.09 -1.76 4.46
CA SER A 106 19.82 -2.03 5.13
C SER A 106 18.97 -2.99 4.31
N PRO A 107 18.59 -4.15 4.88
CA PRO A 107 17.85 -5.18 4.16
C PRO A 107 16.37 -4.87 4.05
N TYR A 108 15.70 -5.56 3.14
CA TYR A 108 14.25 -5.65 3.01
C TYR A 108 13.63 -6.34 4.23
N GLY A 109 12.42 -5.92 4.60
CA GLY A 109 11.63 -6.52 5.66
C GLY A 109 11.65 -5.74 6.98
N ASN A 110 11.21 -6.39 8.05
CA ASN A 110 11.19 -5.76 9.37
C ASN A 110 12.61 -5.53 9.90
N ARG A 111 12.95 -4.28 10.12
CA ARG A 111 14.26 -3.88 10.66
C ARG A 111 14.14 -2.79 11.70
N LEU A 112 15.14 -2.71 12.56
CA LEU A 112 15.28 -1.55 13.45
C LEU A 112 15.67 -0.34 12.59
N HIS A 113 14.82 0.70 12.59
CA HIS A 113 15.09 1.90 11.81
C HIS A 113 16.33 2.62 12.39
N PRO A 114 17.38 2.89 11.57
CA PRO A 114 18.68 3.34 12.08
C PRO A 114 18.65 4.70 12.77
N ILE A 115 17.68 5.55 12.42
CA ILE A 115 17.56 6.92 12.99
C ILE A 115 16.54 6.95 14.13
N GLN A 116 15.41 6.25 13.97
CA GLN A 116 14.28 6.33 14.91
C GLN A 116 14.33 5.29 16.02
N GLY A 117 15.18 4.26 15.90
CA GLY A 117 15.32 3.21 16.90
C GLY A 117 14.06 2.34 17.13
N VAL A 118 13.10 2.37 16.20
CA VAL A 118 11.87 1.56 16.24
C VAL A 118 11.87 0.55 15.11
N TYR A 119 11.19 -0.58 15.30
CA TYR A 119 11.01 -1.55 14.22
C TYR A 119 10.06 -0.98 13.16
N ARG A 120 10.54 -0.97 11.90
CA ARG A 120 9.74 -0.59 10.72
C ARG A 120 9.98 -1.57 9.59
N TYR A 121 8.95 -1.80 8.82
CA TYR A 121 9.07 -2.54 7.58
C TYR A 121 9.77 -1.69 6.53
N HIS A 122 10.71 -2.28 5.80
CA HIS A 122 11.45 -1.66 4.71
C HIS A 122 11.08 -2.36 3.40
N ASP A 123 10.45 -1.62 2.50
CA ASP A 123 9.92 -2.14 1.23
C ASP A 123 10.98 -2.35 0.15
N GLY A 124 12.23 -2.05 0.46
CA GLY A 124 13.36 -2.18 -0.46
C GLY A 124 14.64 -2.58 0.24
N ILE A 125 15.75 -2.34 -0.42
CA ILE A 125 17.10 -2.45 0.13
C ILE A 125 17.80 -1.10 0.02
N ASP A 126 18.58 -0.73 1.04
CA ASP A 126 19.49 0.40 0.92
C ASP A 126 20.87 -0.12 0.50
N ILE A 127 21.42 0.45 -0.56
CA ILE A 127 22.75 0.14 -1.08
C ILE A 127 23.69 1.29 -0.72
N GLY A 128 24.73 0.97 0.02
CA GLY A 128 25.74 1.93 0.45
C GLY A 128 27.10 1.73 -0.20
N ASN A 129 28.01 2.65 0.12
CA ASN A 129 29.41 2.69 -0.38
C ASN A 129 29.51 3.00 -1.89
N ALA A 130 28.48 3.60 -2.47
CA ALA A 130 28.50 3.98 -3.87
C ALA A 130 29.33 5.27 -4.15
N GLY A 131 29.45 6.13 -3.14
CA GLY A 131 29.97 7.48 -3.30
C GLY A 131 28.92 8.45 -3.84
N TYR A 132 29.20 9.74 -3.70
CA TYR A 132 28.31 10.80 -4.16
C TYR A 132 28.36 10.90 -5.70
N GLY A 133 27.18 10.97 -6.36
CA GLY A 133 27.08 11.04 -7.80
C GLY A 133 27.30 9.71 -8.54
N ALA A 134 27.31 8.59 -7.83
CA ALA A 134 27.40 7.28 -8.47
C ALA A 134 26.20 7.03 -9.39
N PRO A 135 26.43 6.52 -10.63
CA PRO A 135 25.32 6.25 -11.54
C PRO A 135 24.49 5.06 -11.06
N VAL A 136 23.18 5.23 -11.11
CA VAL A 136 22.20 4.17 -10.93
C VAL A 136 21.74 3.68 -12.30
N ILE A 137 21.83 2.39 -12.53
CA ILE A 137 21.45 1.75 -13.79
C ILE A 137 20.19 0.90 -13.62
N ALA A 138 19.44 0.73 -14.69
CA ALA A 138 18.31 -0.17 -14.72
C ALA A 138 18.74 -1.63 -14.44
N ALA A 139 18.06 -2.31 -13.53
CA ALA A 139 18.38 -3.69 -13.20
C ALA A 139 18.04 -4.70 -14.31
N ALA A 140 17.15 -4.32 -15.24
CA ALA A 140 16.80 -5.06 -16.44
C ALA A 140 16.25 -4.11 -17.52
N ASP A 141 16.07 -4.62 -18.73
CA ASP A 141 15.37 -3.91 -19.80
C ASP A 141 13.93 -3.58 -19.38
N GLY A 142 13.44 -2.42 -19.75
CA GLY A 142 12.09 -2.00 -19.38
C GLY A 142 11.71 -0.62 -19.90
N ILE A 143 10.53 -0.17 -19.51
CA ILE A 143 10.04 1.18 -19.81
C ILE A 143 9.96 2.00 -18.53
N VAL A 144 10.51 3.20 -18.55
CA VAL A 144 10.36 4.17 -17.47
C VAL A 144 8.89 4.58 -17.38
N THR A 145 8.27 4.28 -16.26
CA THR A 145 6.85 4.62 -15.98
C THR A 145 6.72 5.85 -15.11
N TYR A 146 7.77 6.20 -14.39
CA TYR A 146 7.84 7.41 -13.57
C TYR A 146 9.28 7.92 -13.49
N ALA A 147 9.46 9.23 -13.55
CA ALA A 147 10.71 9.91 -13.25
C ALA A 147 10.37 11.27 -12.64
N GLY A 148 10.74 11.50 -11.38
CA GLY A 148 10.37 12.73 -10.67
C GLY A 148 10.58 12.63 -9.17
N VAL A 149 10.06 13.63 -8.44
CA VAL A 149 10.10 13.66 -6.97
C VAL A 149 8.86 12.98 -6.41
N MET A 150 9.06 12.01 -5.54
CA MET A 150 8.00 11.25 -4.91
C MET A 150 8.18 11.26 -3.39
N SER A 151 7.07 11.44 -2.65
CA SER A 151 7.10 11.46 -1.18
C SER A 151 7.72 10.19 -0.62
N GLY A 152 8.60 10.34 0.38
CA GLY A 152 9.32 9.22 0.99
C GLY A 152 10.51 8.69 0.17
N TYR A 153 10.54 8.88 -1.16
CA TYR A 153 11.60 8.39 -2.05
C TYR A 153 12.49 9.49 -2.65
N GLY A 154 12.12 10.76 -2.46
CA GLY A 154 12.85 11.88 -3.08
C GLY A 154 12.84 11.79 -4.59
N ASN A 155 13.95 12.15 -5.25
CA ASN A 155 14.13 11.91 -6.67
C ASN A 155 14.12 10.40 -6.92
N CYS A 156 13.17 9.94 -7.73
CA CYS A 156 13.06 8.51 -8.02
C CYS A 156 12.69 8.23 -9.48
N VAL A 157 13.05 7.03 -9.91
CA VAL A 157 12.71 6.47 -11.22
C VAL A 157 12.04 5.13 -11.00
N MET A 158 10.93 4.87 -11.71
CA MET A 158 10.29 3.56 -11.78
C MET A 158 10.41 3.00 -13.19
N ILE A 159 10.73 1.72 -13.27
CA ILE A 159 10.86 1.00 -14.54
C ILE A 159 9.98 -0.25 -14.49
N ASN A 160 9.08 -0.39 -15.45
CA ASN A 160 8.35 -1.62 -15.67
C ASN A 160 9.09 -2.51 -16.66
N HIS A 161 9.36 -3.73 -16.23
CA HIS A 161 10.07 -4.75 -17.01
C HIS A 161 9.11 -5.72 -17.72
N GLY A 162 7.80 -5.60 -17.50
CA GLY A 162 6.77 -6.52 -17.97
C GLY A 162 6.41 -7.59 -16.93
N ASP A 163 5.37 -8.35 -17.23
CA ASP A 163 4.86 -9.45 -16.41
C ASP A 163 4.62 -9.10 -14.92
N GLY A 164 4.28 -7.84 -14.64
CA GLY A 164 4.04 -7.33 -13.29
C GLY A 164 5.31 -7.00 -12.49
N ILE A 165 6.49 -7.06 -13.11
CA ILE A 165 7.76 -6.74 -12.43
C ILE A 165 8.09 -5.26 -12.63
N VAL A 166 8.22 -4.55 -11.51
CA VAL A 166 8.60 -3.13 -11.47
C VAL A 166 9.78 -2.95 -10.52
N THR A 167 10.74 -2.12 -10.91
CA THR A 167 11.79 -1.64 -10.00
C THR A 167 11.64 -0.16 -9.74
N LEU A 168 11.92 0.25 -8.49
CA LEU A 168 11.95 1.64 -8.06
C LEU A 168 13.35 1.96 -7.53
N TYR A 169 13.90 3.07 -7.99
CA TYR A 169 15.20 3.62 -7.59
C TYR A 169 14.96 4.98 -6.93
N GLY A 170 15.12 5.05 -5.63
CA GLY A 170 14.86 6.25 -4.84
C GLY A 170 16.11 6.95 -4.33
N HIS A 171 15.92 8.12 -3.74
CA HIS A 171 16.95 8.95 -3.11
C HIS A 171 18.07 9.38 -4.06
N GLY A 172 17.76 9.45 -5.35
CA GLY A 172 18.67 9.99 -6.36
C GLY A 172 19.01 11.46 -6.09
N GLN A 173 20.24 11.84 -6.39
CA GLN A 173 20.64 13.24 -6.39
C GLN A 173 20.00 13.98 -7.57
N GLU A 174 20.02 13.37 -8.74
CA GLU A 174 19.47 13.84 -10.01
C GLU A 174 18.68 12.70 -10.68
N ILE A 175 17.86 13.05 -11.66
CA ILE A 175 17.11 12.11 -12.50
C ILE A 175 17.52 12.30 -13.95
#